data_650ee648cb5c2251f2adef4a251a6530
#
_entry.id   650ee648cb5c2251f2adef4a251a6530
#
_cell.length_a   1.000
_cell.length_b   1.000
_cell.length_c   1.000
_cell.angle_alpha   90.00
_cell.angle_beta   90.00
_cell.angle_gamma   90.00
#
_symmetry.space_group_name_H-M   'P 1'
#
loop_
_entity.id
_entity.type
_entity.pdbx_description
1 polymer ?
#
loop_
_entity_poly.entity_id
_entity_poly.type
_entity_poly.pdbx_seq_one_letter_code
_entity_poly.pdbx_strand_id
1 'polypeptide(L)'
;MHTRLITAALLLLTVGAPGQSVQQKAAEKTLARKAQADCDAQTARVARTFTAVVRETRVYSVFYSPRYTKCLAAVYLPISKDLTAASLINLDSAGGSQHIVWEDLFGKPFDAISELDRQIDKLSK
;
A
#
# COMPACT_ATOMS: atom_id res chain seq x y z
N MET A 1 18.63 10.16 -45.44
CA MET A 1 19.33 9.29 -44.51
C MET A 1 18.69 9.26 -43.12
N HIS A 2 18.35 10.38 -42.57
CA HIS A 2 17.71 10.44 -41.25
C HIS A 2 16.37 9.72 -41.18
N THR A 3 15.60 9.79 -42.25
CA THR A 3 14.29 9.16 -42.34
C THR A 3 14.38 7.63 -42.21
N ARG A 4 15.42 7.03 -42.80
CA ARG A 4 15.62 5.58 -42.74
C ARG A 4 15.93 5.11 -41.33
N LEU A 5 16.75 5.86 -40.59
CA LEU A 5 17.11 5.54 -39.23
C LEU A 5 15.88 5.62 -38.31
N ILE A 6 15.06 6.64 -38.49
CA ILE A 6 13.81 6.80 -37.75
C ILE A 6 12.87 5.63 -38.01
N THR A 7 12.74 5.23 -39.27
CA THR A 7 11.88 4.12 -39.65
C THR A 7 12.34 2.80 -39.02
N ALA A 8 13.64 2.58 -39.01
CA ALA A 8 14.21 1.38 -38.39
C ALA A 8 13.95 1.36 -36.88
N ALA A 9 14.09 2.50 -36.20
CA ALA A 9 13.80 2.63 -34.79
C ALA A 9 12.32 2.34 -34.48
N LEU A 10 11.42 2.83 -35.30
CA LEU A 10 9.98 2.54 -35.16
C LEU A 10 9.65 1.08 -35.34
N LEU A 11 10.28 0.42 -36.30
CA LEU A 11 10.09 -1.01 -36.51
C LEU A 11 10.58 -1.82 -35.31
N LEU A 12 11.72 -1.47 -34.73
CA LEU A 12 12.23 -2.12 -33.55
C LEU A 12 11.29 -1.95 -32.37
N LEU A 13 10.73 -0.78 -32.16
CA LEU A 13 9.76 -0.52 -31.11
C LEU A 13 8.51 -1.38 -31.32
N THR A 14 8.01 -1.46 -32.55
CA THR A 14 6.83 -2.24 -32.85
C THR A 14 7.06 -3.73 -32.61
N VAL A 15 8.19 -4.25 -33.03
CA VAL A 15 8.55 -5.67 -32.86
C VAL A 15 8.81 -5.98 -31.40
N GLY A 16 9.42 -5.06 -30.67
CA GLY A 16 9.75 -5.24 -29.26
C GLY A 16 8.57 -5.08 -28.30
N ALA A 17 7.46 -4.46 -28.73
CA ALA A 17 6.35 -4.13 -27.86
C ALA A 17 5.78 -5.33 -27.06
N PRO A 18 5.51 -6.51 -27.63
CA PRO A 18 5.03 -7.66 -26.85
C PRO A 18 6.06 -8.13 -25.80
N GLY A 19 7.34 -8.17 -26.15
CA GLY A 19 8.39 -8.54 -25.23
C GLY A 19 8.56 -7.52 -24.11
N GLN A 20 8.46 -6.24 -24.41
CA GLN A 20 8.51 -5.18 -23.42
C GLN A 20 7.36 -5.26 -22.43
N SER A 21 6.16 -5.59 -22.89
CA SER A 21 5.01 -5.75 -22.02
C SER A 21 5.23 -6.85 -20.97
N VAL A 22 5.80 -7.98 -21.36
CA VAL A 22 6.12 -9.07 -20.44
C VAL A 22 7.22 -8.66 -19.46
N GLN A 23 8.26 -8.00 -19.95
CA GLN A 23 9.37 -7.50 -19.12
C GLN A 23 8.90 -6.43 -18.14
N GLN A 24 8.01 -5.54 -18.55
CA GLN A 24 7.44 -4.52 -17.68
C GLN A 24 6.65 -5.15 -16.55
N LYS A 25 5.83 -6.16 -16.83
CA LYS A 25 5.06 -6.86 -15.80
C LYS A 25 5.97 -7.57 -14.81
N ALA A 26 7.06 -8.19 -15.28
CA ALA A 26 8.04 -8.83 -14.40
C ALA A 26 8.75 -7.80 -13.52
N ALA A 27 9.14 -6.65 -14.10
CA ALA A 27 9.77 -5.55 -13.37
C ALA A 27 8.82 -4.96 -12.31
N GLU A 28 7.56 -4.75 -12.68
CA GLU A 28 6.54 -4.25 -11.76
C GLU A 28 6.32 -5.20 -10.59
N LYS A 29 6.28 -6.51 -10.84
CA LYS A 29 6.17 -7.52 -9.78
C LYS A 29 7.37 -7.49 -8.85
N THR A 30 8.57 -7.35 -9.38
CA THR A 30 9.79 -7.26 -8.59
C THR A 30 9.79 -6.03 -7.71
N LEU A 31 9.41 -4.87 -8.26
CA LEU A 31 9.31 -3.62 -7.50
C LEU A 31 8.23 -3.70 -6.42
N ALA A 32 7.10 -4.31 -6.73
CA ALA A 32 6.01 -4.48 -5.77
C ALA A 32 6.43 -5.41 -4.62
N ARG A 33 7.16 -6.48 -4.89
CA ARG A 33 7.69 -7.38 -3.86
C ARG A 33 8.69 -6.68 -2.95
N LYS A 34 9.59 -5.89 -3.54
CA LYS A 34 10.56 -5.12 -2.76
C LYS A 34 9.86 -4.08 -1.89
N ALA A 35 8.90 -3.36 -2.45
CA ALA A 35 8.11 -2.38 -1.72
C ALA A 35 7.35 -3.03 -0.57
N GLN A 36 6.74 -4.20 -0.79
CA GLN A 36 6.05 -4.95 0.26
C GLN A 36 7.02 -5.42 1.34
N ALA A 37 8.20 -5.91 0.97
CA ALA A 37 9.23 -6.31 1.93
C ALA A 37 9.68 -5.13 2.79
N ASP A 38 9.85 -3.95 2.18
CA ASP A 38 10.19 -2.73 2.91
C ASP A 38 9.08 -2.33 3.89
N CYS A 39 7.81 -2.48 3.49
CA CYS A 39 6.67 -2.23 4.37
C CYS A 39 6.64 -3.24 5.53
N ASP A 40 6.87 -4.51 5.25
CA ASP A 40 6.91 -5.56 6.27
C ASP A 40 8.01 -5.29 7.30
N ALA A 41 9.17 -4.81 6.87
CA ALA A 41 10.28 -4.46 7.75
C ALA A 41 9.93 -3.29 8.69
N GLN A 42 8.99 -2.44 8.33
CA GLN A 42 8.56 -1.31 9.15
C GLN A 42 7.46 -1.67 10.16
N THR A 43 6.86 -2.84 10.05
CA THR A 43 5.67 -3.21 10.85
C THR A 43 5.92 -3.09 12.35
N ALA A 44 7.03 -3.61 12.86
CA ALA A 44 7.34 -3.57 14.29
C ALA A 44 7.55 -2.14 14.77
N ARG A 45 8.23 -1.30 13.98
CA ARG A 45 8.46 0.10 14.31
C ARG A 45 7.15 0.88 14.34
N VAL A 46 6.30 0.66 13.35
CA VAL A 46 5.00 1.31 13.24
C VAL A 46 4.12 0.91 14.44
N ALA A 47 4.10 -0.37 14.79
CA ALA A 47 3.33 -0.86 15.93
C ALA A 47 3.77 -0.17 17.22
N ARG A 48 5.08 -0.03 17.46
CA ARG A 48 5.60 0.66 18.65
C ARG A 48 5.21 2.14 18.66
N THR A 49 5.28 2.79 17.50
CA THR A 49 4.95 4.22 17.40
C THR A 49 3.49 4.47 17.74
N PHE A 50 2.58 3.70 17.17
CA PHE A 50 1.14 3.86 17.42
C PHE A 50 0.79 3.50 18.86
N THR A 51 1.36 2.45 19.42
CA THR A 51 1.11 2.05 20.79
C THR A 51 1.63 3.09 21.78
N ALA A 52 2.73 3.80 21.46
CA ALA A 52 3.26 4.87 22.28
C ALA A 52 2.34 6.10 22.29
N VAL A 53 1.69 6.40 21.17
CA VAL A 53 0.79 7.56 21.05
C VAL A 53 -0.59 7.25 21.63
N VAL A 54 -1.16 6.11 21.28
CA VAL A 54 -2.47 5.66 21.78
C VAL A 54 -2.36 4.18 22.18
N ARG A 55 -2.36 3.93 23.48
CA ARG A 55 -2.11 2.60 24.05
C ARG A 55 -3.01 1.49 23.54
N GLU A 56 -4.26 1.82 23.24
CA GLU A 56 -5.25 0.85 22.81
C GLU A 56 -5.22 0.57 21.31
N THR A 57 -4.45 1.34 20.53
CA THR A 57 -4.36 1.17 19.09
C THR A 57 -3.65 -0.13 18.75
N ARG A 58 -4.25 -0.90 17.84
CA ARG A 58 -3.69 -2.14 17.33
C ARG A 58 -3.33 -1.96 15.86
N VAL A 59 -2.10 -2.30 15.50
CA VAL A 59 -1.68 -2.35 14.10
C VAL A 59 -2.03 -3.72 13.56
N TYR A 60 -2.97 -3.76 12.63
CA TYR A 60 -3.41 -5.01 12.02
C TYR A 60 -2.47 -5.47 10.93
N SER A 61 -2.07 -4.55 10.05
CA SER A 61 -1.18 -4.86 8.94
C SER A 61 -0.51 -3.59 8.42
N VAL A 62 0.71 -3.72 7.94
CA VAL A 62 1.39 -2.68 7.17
C VAL A 62 1.62 -3.27 5.78
N PHE A 63 1.13 -2.60 4.75
CA PHE A 63 1.16 -3.14 3.40
C PHE A 63 1.49 -2.06 2.39
N TYR A 64 2.04 -2.49 1.24
CA TYR A 64 2.28 -1.60 0.12
C TYR A 64 1.03 -1.48 -0.74
N SER A 65 0.63 -0.25 -1.04
CA SER A 65 -0.48 0.03 -1.95
C SER A 65 0.07 0.57 -3.28
N PRO A 66 -0.02 -0.20 -4.37
CA PRO A 66 0.37 0.30 -5.69
C PRO A 66 -0.44 1.52 -6.12
N ARG A 67 -1.71 1.58 -5.72
CA ARG A 67 -2.59 2.71 -6.04
C ARG A 67 -2.08 4.02 -5.46
N TYR A 68 -1.57 4.01 -4.23
CA TYR A 68 -1.01 5.18 -3.57
C TYR A 68 0.51 5.23 -3.69
N THR A 69 1.16 4.18 -4.18
CA THR A 69 2.63 4.01 -4.25
C THR A 69 3.30 4.24 -2.91
N LYS A 70 2.68 3.78 -1.83
CA LYS A 70 3.15 4.01 -0.45
C LYS A 70 2.80 2.84 0.46
N CYS A 71 3.51 2.77 1.59
CA CYS A 71 3.12 1.87 2.68
C CYS A 71 1.95 2.48 3.45
N LEU A 72 0.93 1.68 3.67
CA LEU A 72 -0.21 2.06 4.48
C LEU A 72 -0.26 1.17 5.72
N ALA A 73 -0.62 1.77 6.85
CA ALA A 73 -0.88 1.03 8.08
C ALA A 73 -2.39 0.87 8.27
N ALA A 74 -2.83 -0.38 8.40
CA ALA A 74 -4.20 -0.70 8.79
C ALA A 74 -4.23 -0.84 10.31
N VAL A 75 -4.96 0.04 10.97
CA VAL A 75 -5.03 0.09 12.42
C VAL A 75 -6.48 0.08 12.89
N TYR A 76 -6.70 -0.44 14.09
CA TYR A 76 -8.00 -0.34 14.73
C TYR A 76 -7.82 0.01 16.21
N LEU A 77 -8.80 0.72 16.73
CA LEU A 77 -8.81 1.18 18.11
C LEU A 77 -10.17 0.84 18.73
N PRO A 78 -10.21 -0.12 19.67
CA PRO A 78 -11.41 -0.33 20.46
C PRO A 78 -11.63 0.87 21.38
N ILE A 79 -12.67 1.65 21.12
CA ILE A 79 -13.00 2.85 21.91
C ILE A 79 -13.83 2.45 23.12
N SER A 80 -14.77 1.54 22.92
CA SER A 80 -15.60 0.99 23.98
C SER A 80 -15.99 -0.43 23.61
N LYS A 81 -16.78 -1.08 24.48
CA LYS A 81 -17.26 -2.44 24.24
C LYS A 81 -18.02 -2.57 22.90
N ASP A 82 -18.72 -1.53 22.51
CA ASP A 82 -19.59 -1.55 21.34
C ASP A 82 -19.14 -0.57 20.26
N LEU A 83 -17.91 -0.09 20.30
CA LEU A 83 -17.40 0.87 19.32
C LEU A 83 -15.92 0.66 19.06
N THR A 84 -15.58 0.42 17.79
CA THR A 84 -14.20 0.25 17.31
C THR A 84 -13.98 1.16 16.10
N ALA A 85 -12.93 1.96 16.14
CA ALA A 85 -12.50 2.75 14.99
C ALA A 85 -11.49 1.96 14.18
N ALA A 86 -11.57 2.05 12.87
CA ALA A 86 -10.60 1.45 11.96
C ALA A 86 -10.13 2.51 10.98
N SER A 87 -8.84 2.48 10.63
CA SER A 87 -8.26 3.49 9.77
C SER A 87 -7.16 2.90 8.90
N LEU A 88 -6.98 3.47 7.73
CA LEU A 88 -5.80 3.28 6.89
C LEU A 88 -5.01 4.58 6.89
N ILE A 89 -3.75 4.49 7.26
CA ILE A 89 -2.88 5.65 7.48
C ILE A 89 -1.69 5.59 6.54
N ASN A 90 -1.42 6.70 5.86
CA ASN A 90 -0.24 6.83 5.01
C ASN A 90 0.99 7.09 5.88
N LEU A 91 1.97 6.19 5.82
CA LEU A 91 3.18 6.26 6.64
C LEU A 91 4.24 7.22 6.12
N ASP A 92 4.15 7.62 4.86
CA ASP A 92 5.18 8.44 4.22
C ASP A 92 4.89 9.93 4.30
N SER A 93 3.92 10.35 5.12
CA SER A 93 3.65 11.77 5.28
C SER A 93 4.79 12.45 6.02
N ALA A 94 5.47 13.37 5.34
CA ALA A 94 6.57 14.15 5.92
C ALA A 94 6.04 15.10 6.99
N GLY A 95 6.81 15.32 8.04
CA GLY A 95 6.51 16.32 9.07
C GLY A 95 5.58 15.86 10.17
N GLY A 96 5.32 14.57 10.30
CA GLY A 96 4.56 14.01 11.42
C GLY A 96 3.05 14.16 11.33
N SER A 97 2.52 14.80 10.32
CA SER A 97 1.07 14.78 10.07
C SER A 97 0.71 13.50 9.33
N GLN A 98 -0.03 12.64 10.00
CA GLN A 98 -0.50 11.39 9.40
C GLN A 98 -1.72 11.66 8.54
N HIS A 99 -1.65 11.26 7.26
CA HIS A 99 -2.79 11.34 6.37
C HIS A 99 -3.63 10.08 6.50
N ILE A 100 -4.86 10.25 6.95
CA ILE A 100 -5.83 9.17 6.99
C ILE A 100 -6.40 9.00 5.58
N VAL A 101 -6.19 7.82 5.02
CA VAL A 101 -6.67 7.48 3.67
C VAL A 101 -8.12 7.01 3.72
N TRP A 102 -8.47 6.31 4.78
CA TRP A 102 -9.80 5.77 5.00
C TRP A 102 -10.02 5.60 6.50
N GLU A 103 -11.26 5.83 6.94
CA GLU A 103 -11.64 5.73 8.34
C GLU A 103 -13.11 5.37 8.45
N ASP A 104 -13.47 4.50 9.39
CA ASP A 104 -14.86 4.19 9.68
C ASP A 104 -15.00 3.67 11.12
N LEU A 105 -16.25 3.61 11.57
CA LEU A 105 -16.60 3.13 12.91
C LEU A 105 -17.43 1.85 12.81
N PHE A 106 -17.17 0.93 13.74
CA PHE A 106 -17.81 -0.38 13.80
C PHE A 106 -18.26 -0.69 15.21
N GLY A 107 -19.29 -1.51 15.33
CA GLY A 107 -19.78 -1.92 16.63
C GLY A 107 -18.87 -2.90 17.34
N LYS A 108 -18.23 -3.82 16.59
CA LYS A 108 -17.37 -4.86 17.14
C LYS A 108 -16.01 -4.88 16.46
N PRO A 109 -14.93 -5.23 17.19
CA PRO A 109 -13.60 -5.35 16.57
C PRO A 109 -13.56 -6.30 15.38
N PHE A 110 -14.30 -7.38 15.41
CA PHE A 110 -14.37 -8.36 14.32
C PHE A 110 -14.86 -7.70 13.02
N ASP A 111 -15.86 -6.85 13.08
CA ASP A 111 -16.40 -6.16 11.91
C ASP A 111 -15.38 -5.17 11.36
N ALA A 112 -14.67 -4.48 12.24
CA ALA A 112 -13.59 -3.57 11.85
C ALA A 112 -12.47 -4.32 11.13
N ILE A 113 -12.05 -5.45 11.65
CA ILE A 113 -10.98 -6.27 11.05
C ILE A 113 -11.44 -6.82 9.69
N SER A 114 -12.68 -7.27 9.58
CA SER A 114 -13.22 -7.76 8.30
C SER A 114 -13.20 -6.68 7.22
N GLU A 115 -13.55 -5.45 7.57
CA GLU A 115 -13.52 -4.35 6.62
C GLU A 115 -12.09 -3.91 6.30
N LEU A 116 -11.17 -3.95 7.28
CA LEU A 116 -9.76 -3.70 7.03
C LEU A 116 -9.20 -4.71 6.02
N ASP A 117 -9.54 -6.00 6.16
CA ASP A 117 -9.13 -7.02 5.20
C ASP A 117 -9.62 -6.70 3.78
N ARG A 118 -10.86 -6.25 3.66
CA ARG A 118 -11.42 -5.86 2.37
C ARG A 118 -10.69 -4.67 1.76
N GLN A 119 -10.39 -3.66 2.58
CA GLN A 119 -9.66 -2.47 2.12
C GLN A 119 -8.23 -2.83 1.73
N ILE A 120 -7.56 -3.67 2.50
CA ILE A 120 -6.21 -4.15 2.19
C ILE A 120 -6.23 -4.89 0.84
N ASP A 121 -7.16 -5.82 0.64
CA ASP A 121 -7.28 -6.57 -0.61
C ASP A 121 -7.49 -5.63 -1.80
N LYS A 122 -8.35 -4.64 -1.63
CA LYS A 122 -8.66 -3.67 -2.67
C LYS A 122 -7.46 -2.78 -3.02
N LEU A 123 -6.70 -2.34 -2.02
CA LEU A 123 -5.63 -1.35 -2.20
C LEU A 123 -4.25 -1.95 -2.42
N SER A 124 -4.05 -3.23 -2.13
CA SER A 124 -2.79 -3.94 -2.33
C SER A 124 -2.62 -4.48 -3.76
N LYS A 125 -3.60 -4.30 -4.60
CA LYS A 125 -3.59 -4.77 -6.00
C LYS A 125 -3.31 -3.67 -7.01
#